data_bd9d4b9993dabd00faf5a80dad36211c
#
_entry.id   bd9d4b9993dabd00faf5a80dad36211c
#
_cell.length_a   1.000
_cell.length_b   1.000
_cell.length_c   1.000
_cell.angle_alpha   90.00
_cell.angle_beta   90.00
_cell.angle_gamma   90.00
#
_symmetry.space_group_name_H-M   'P 1'
#
loop_
_entity.id
_entity.type
_entity.pdbx_description
1 polymer ?
#
loop_
_entity_poly.entity_id
_entity_poly.type
_entity_poly.pdbx_seq_one_letter_code
_entity_poly.pdbx_strand_id
1 'polypeptide(L)'
;MGEEVAKLGSGKSEVKRGNRLNCHKLRGIIVKQPLQSLICLIYRMKARLSLLAAMFVVVGLNACGDPTSLRANLPTSVDSLSVFALSGTPPTYPSGVSILSRQPVRVDGFASFDVAFDIDAAGNAIISPVKLVVIAPGGSRPVGLLKVPGTFATALEAPKSGYEADSSLVMAPGEVVMVQAAHNSSGDLCQFAINPNIYAKIAVDSINLASRTLFLRLGLDPNCGFRSFVAGIPTS
;
A
#
# COMPACT_ATOMS: atom_id res chain seq x y z
N MET A 1 -12.47 -49.34 10.68
CA MET A 1 -12.81 -49.10 12.07
C MET A 1 -12.40 -47.69 12.39
N GLY A 2 -13.24 -46.69 12.59
CA GLY A 2 -14.69 -46.53 12.62
C GLY A 2 -14.95 -45.06 12.31
N GLU A 3 -16.00 -44.88 11.55
CA GLU A 3 -16.61 -43.56 11.24
C GLU A 3 -17.16 -42.92 12.52
N GLU A 4 -17.02 -41.63 12.62
CA GLU A 4 -17.96 -40.84 13.43
C GLU A 4 -18.33 -39.53 12.69
N VAL A 5 -19.55 -39.54 12.16
CA VAL A 5 -20.20 -38.46 11.44
C VAL A 5 -20.88 -37.56 12.48
N ALA A 6 -20.38 -36.33 12.64
CA ALA A 6 -21.07 -35.33 13.44
C ALA A 6 -22.06 -34.54 12.57
N LYS A 7 -23.35 -34.76 12.80
CA LYS A 7 -24.49 -34.00 12.29
C LYS A 7 -24.49 -32.58 12.86
N LEU A 8 -24.33 -31.59 12.05
CA LEU A 8 -24.64 -30.18 12.38
C LEU A 8 -26.11 -29.91 12.08
N GLY A 9 -26.86 -29.62 13.14
CA GLY A 9 -28.28 -29.29 13.09
C GLY A 9 -28.54 -27.93 12.47
N SER A 10 -29.46 -27.96 11.50
CA SER A 10 -30.04 -26.78 10.86
C SER A 10 -31.00 -26.08 11.82
N GLY A 11 -30.58 -24.99 12.46
CA GLY A 11 -31.45 -24.10 13.23
C GLY A 11 -32.15 -23.11 12.30
N LYS A 12 -33.42 -23.40 11.95
CA LYS A 12 -34.33 -22.42 11.33
C LYS A 12 -34.68 -21.35 12.36
N SER A 13 -34.21 -20.14 12.17
CA SER A 13 -34.70 -18.98 12.91
C SER A 13 -36.04 -18.53 12.32
N GLU A 14 -37.10 -18.82 13.06
CA GLU A 14 -38.43 -18.27 12.82
C GLU A 14 -38.44 -16.76 13.12
N VAL A 15 -38.55 -15.97 12.07
CA VAL A 15 -38.81 -14.54 12.19
C VAL A 15 -40.26 -14.33 12.60
N LYS A 16 -40.50 -14.06 13.89
CA LYS A 16 -41.80 -13.58 14.39
C LYS A 16 -42.15 -12.25 13.68
N ARG A 17 -43.18 -12.35 12.82
CA ARG A 17 -43.81 -11.15 12.21
C ARG A 17 -44.39 -10.27 13.30
N GLY A 18 -43.87 -9.08 13.40
CA GLY A 18 -44.37 -8.04 14.31
C GLY A 18 -45.84 -7.74 14.03
N ASN A 19 -46.65 -7.89 15.09
CA ASN A 19 -48.06 -7.53 15.14
C ASN A 19 -48.22 -6.06 14.73
N ARG A 20 -48.80 -5.81 13.55
CA ARG A 20 -49.37 -4.51 13.21
C ARG A 20 -50.56 -4.29 14.12
N LEU A 21 -50.40 -3.44 15.11
CA LEU A 21 -51.51 -2.97 15.95
C LEU A 21 -52.47 -2.18 15.05
N ASN A 22 -53.58 -2.85 14.72
CA ASN A 22 -54.64 -2.29 13.89
C ASN A 22 -55.45 -1.34 14.74
N CYS A 23 -55.34 -0.05 14.56
CA CYS A 23 -56.06 1.01 15.29
C CYS A 23 -57.58 0.92 15.19
N HIS A 24 -58.14 -0.02 14.44
CA HIS A 24 -59.58 -0.20 14.25
C HIS A 24 -60.27 -1.06 15.33
N LYS A 25 -59.53 -1.72 16.23
CA LYS A 25 -60.17 -2.67 17.19
C LYS A 25 -60.43 -2.11 18.59
N LEU A 26 -60.23 -0.84 18.82
CA LEU A 26 -60.53 -0.19 20.14
C LEU A 26 -61.84 0.63 20.10
N ARG A 27 -62.84 0.17 19.34
CA ARG A 27 -64.19 0.78 19.28
C ARG A 27 -65.14 0.19 20.33
N GLY A 28 -64.79 0.23 21.60
CA GLY A 28 -65.63 -0.36 22.64
C GLY A 28 -65.53 0.25 24.04
N ILE A 29 -64.68 1.23 24.23
CA ILE A 29 -64.53 1.87 25.55
C ILE A 29 -64.83 3.38 25.36
N ILE A 30 -65.91 3.84 25.98
CA ILE A 30 -66.34 5.25 26.00
C ILE A 30 -65.34 6.03 26.86
N VAL A 31 -64.22 6.43 26.26
CA VAL A 31 -63.26 7.39 26.81
C VAL A 31 -63.38 8.68 26.00
N LYS A 32 -63.53 9.82 26.71
CA LYS A 32 -63.72 11.15 26.17
C LYS A 32 -62.88 11.42 24.97
N GLN A 33 -63.48 11.74 23.81
CA GLN A 33 -62.91 11.91 22.49
C GLN A 33 -61.57 12.70 22.37
N PRO A 34 -61.26 13.73 23.18
CA PRO A 34 -60.02 14.48 23.02
C PRO A 34 -58.75 13.71 23.40
N LEU A 35 -58.83 12.74 24.29
CA LEU A 35 -57.66 11.99 24.79
C LEU A 35 -57.16 10.92 23.79
N GLN A 36 -58.07 10.28 23.09
CA GLN A 36 -57.73 9.30 22.05
C GLN A 36 -57.05 9.91 20.83
N SER A 37 -57.46 11.12 20.45
CA SER A 37 -56.85 11.86 19.35
C SER A 37 -55.39 12.22 19.66
N LEU A 38 -55.14 12.64 20.91
CA LEU A 38 -53.82 13.03 21.39
C LEU A 38 -52.85 11.84 21.44
N ILE A 39 -53.28 10.69 21.94
CA ILE A 39 -52.50 9.45 22.01
C ILE A 39 -52.08 8.97 20.61
N CYS A 40 -53.01 9.03 19.66
CA CYS A 40 -52.73 8.61 18.27
C CYS A 40 -51.73 9.56 17.59
N LEU A 41 -51.79 10.85 17.88
CA LEU A 41 -50.86 11.88 17.38
C LEU A 41 -49.43 11.65 17.92
N ILE A 42 -49.32 11.40 19.22
CA ILE A 42 -48.03 11.14 19.87
C ILE A 42 -47.36 9.85 19.33
N TYR A 43 -48.16 8.81 19.06
CA TYR A 43 -47.65 7.56 18.48
C TYR A 43 -47.19 7.74 17.05
N ARG A 44 -47.88 8.53 16.24
CA ARG A 44 -47.46 8.90 14.87
C ARG A 44 -46.21 9.77 14.86
N MET A 45 -46.02 10.68 15.80
CA MET A 45 -44.80 11.46 15.96
C MET A 45 -43.61 10.58 16.36
N LYS A 46 -43.78 9.70 17.35
CA LYS A 46 -42.72 8.77 17.76
C LYS A 46 -42.29 7.83 16.62
N ALA A 47 -43.23 7.30 15.83
CA ALA A 47 -42.94 6.44 14.69
C ALA A 47 -42.19 7.19 13.58
N ARG A 48 -42.47 8.45 13.32
CA ARG A 48 -41.74 9.30 12.37
C ARG A 48 -40.35 9.64 12.85
N LEU A 49 -40.20 9.92 14.15
CA LEU A 49 -38.90 10.26 14.75
C LEU A 49 -37.95 9.04 14.76
N SER A 50 -38.47 7.83 15.01
CA SER A 50 -37.66 6.60 14.94
C SER A 50 -37.28 6.23 13.51
N LEU A 51 -38.12 6.51 12.51
CA LEU A 51 -37.79 6.32 11.10
C LEU A 51 -36.70 7.30 10.63
N LEU A 52 -36.75 8.55 11.06
CA LEU A 52 -35.72 9.56 10.76
C LEU A 52 -34.40 9.20 11.44
N ALA A 53 -34.42 8.75 12.71
CA ALA A 53 -33.23 8.31 13.42
C ALA A 53 -32.58 7.08 12.75
N ALA A 54 -33.38 6.10 12.31
CA ALA A 54 -32.88 4.94 11.56
C ALA A 54 -32.26 5.33 10.21
N MET A 55 -32.82 6.31 9.52
CA MET A 55 -32.30 6.82 8.24
C MET A 55 -30.96 7.55 8.44
N PHE A 56 -30.80 8.31 9.53
CA PHE A 56 -29.52 8.96 9.89
C PHE A 56 -28.41 7.95 10.22
N VAL A 57 -28.73 6.84 10.87
CA VAL A 57 -27.76 5.78 11.19
C VAL A 57 -27.27 5.08 9.92
N VAL A 58 -28.16 4.82 8.95
CA VAL A 58 -27.80 4.19 7.67
C VAL A 58 -26.92 5.10 6.80
N VAL A 59 -27.17 6.42 6.80
CA VAL A 59 -26.35 7.39 6.06
C VAL A 59 -24.99 7.59 6.72
N GLY A 60 -24.91 7.54 8.06
CA GLY A 60 -23.65 7.68 8.80
C GLY A 60 -22.68 6.50 8.60
N LEU A 61 -23.17 5.30 8.30
CA LEU A 61 -22.32 4.11 8.10
C LEU A 61 -21.59 4.10 6.75
N ASN A 62 -22.00 4.92 5.78
CA ASN A 62 -21.32 5.05 4.50
C ASN A 62 -20.29 6.19 4.45
N ALA A 63 -20.13 6.96 5.53
CA ALA A 63 -19.19 8.09 5.60
C ALA A 63 -17.79 7.70 6.09
N CYS A 64 -17.50 6.41 6.35
CA CYS A 64 -16.17 5.92 6.67
C CYS A 64 -15.33 5.66 5.40
N GLY A 65 -15.18 6.65 4.54
CA GLY A 65 -13.97 6.76 3.74
C GLY A 65 -12.89 7.31 4.69
N ASP A 66 -11.72 6.66 4.74
CA ASP A 66 -10.62 7.09 5.58
C ASP A 66 -10.16 8.51 5.14
N PRO A 67 -10.52 9.59 5.88
CA PRO A 67 -10.19 10.95 5.46
C PRO A 67 -8.70 11.27 5.64
N THR A 68 -7.92 10.34 6.22
CA THR A 68 -6.50 10.51 6.51
C THR A 68 -5.58 9.82 5.50
N SER A 69 -6.11 8.99 4.61
CA SER A 69 -5.30 8.41 3.54
C SER A 69 -4.99 9.50 2.50
N LEU A 70 -3.71 9.80 2.34
CA LEU A 70 -3.25 10.61 1.21
C LEU A 70 -3.70 9.91 -0.07
N ARG A 71 -4.39 10.64 -0.96
CA ARG A 71 -4.75 10.09 -2.28
C ARG A 71 -3.53 10.11 -3.17
N ALA A 72 -3.35 9.06 -3.96
CA ALA A 72 -2.38 9.09 -5.04
C ALA A 72 -2.75 10.22 -6.01
N ASN A 73 -1.76 10.99 -6.42
CA ASN A 73 -1.92 12.12 -7.34
C ASN A 73 -0.86 12.13 -8.44
N LEU A 74 0.12 11.24 -8.36
CA LEU A 74 1.21 11.11 -9.31
C LEU A 74 1.10 9.77 -10.04
N PRO A 75 1.32 9.76 -11.37
CA PRO A 75 1.33 8.50 -12.11
C PRO A 75 2.58 7.70 -11.80
N THR A 76 2.45 6.38 -11.90
CA THR A 76 3.61 5.47 -11.91
C THR A 76 4.47 5.75 -13.14
N SER A 77 5.77 5.55 -13.02
CA SER A 77 6.72 5.74 -14.12
C SER A 77 7.61 4.53 -14.33
N VAL A 78 8.16 4.41 -15.54
CA VAL A 78 9.20 3.43 -15.88
C VAL A 78 10.32 4.17 -16.61
N ASP A 79 11.54 4.01 -16.12
CA ASP A 79 12.73 4.64 -16.64
C ASP A 79 13.81 3.60 -16.92
N SER A 80 14.64 3.83 -17.94
CA SER A 80 15.84 3.05 -18.23
C SER A 80 17.07 3.83 -17.77
N LEU A 81 17.91 3.18 -16.99
CA LEU A 81 19.09 3.78 -16.37
C LEU A 81 20.33 2.96 -16.70
N SER A 82 21.49 3.61 -16.65
CA SER A 82 22.79 2.91 -16.66
C SER A 82 23.61 3.35 -15.46
N VAL A 83 24.19 2.39 -14.75
CA VAL A 83 25.07 2.60 -13.61
C VAL A 83 26.35 1.79 -13.79
N PHE A 84 27.41 2.22 -13.10
CA PHE A 84 28.66 1.50 -13.05
C PHE A 84 28.77 0.64 -11.78
N ALA A 85 29.55 -0.42 -11.83
CA ALA A 85 29.82 -1.21 -10.64
C ALA A 85 30.62 -0.39 -9.62
N LEU A 86 30.37 -0.59 -8.33
CA LEU A 86 31.16 0.04 -7.24
C LEU A 86 32.63 -0.37 -7.31
N SER A 87 32.90 -1.64 -7.54
CA SER A 87 34.27 -2.14 -7.63
C SER A 87 34.77 -2.10 -9.08
N GLY A 88 36.08 -1.80 -9.24
CA GLY A 88 36.75 -1.81 -10.54
C GLY A 88 36.36 -0.66 -11.49
N THR A 89 35.66 0.35 -11.01
CA THR A 89 35.40 1.60 -11.75
C THR A 89 35.84 2.83 -10.93
N PRO A 90 36.11 3.97 -11.57
CA PRO A 90 36.45 5.20 -10.86
C PRO A 90 35.31 5.62 -9.91
N PRO A 91 35.58 6.09 -8.68
CA PRO A 91 34.56 6.56 -7.74
C PRO A 91 33.72 7.74 -8.24
N THR A 92 34.21 8.43 -9.27
CA THR A 92 33.49 9.54 -9.92
C THR A 92 32.36 9.08 -10.82
N TYR A 93 32.28 7.78 -11.12
CA TYR A 93 31.20 7.22 -11.94
C TYR A 93 29.96 6.93 -11.08
N PRO A 94 28.74 7.14 -11.61
CA PRO A 94 27.52 6.89 -10.87
C PRO A 94 27.31 5.39 -10.67
N SER A 95 27.39 4.95 -9.42
CA SER A 95 27.16 3.54 -9.00
C SER A 95 25.93 3.41 -8.13
N GLY A 96 25.31 4.51 -7.73
CA GLY A 96 24.07 4.55 -6.97
C GLY A 96 22.87 4.97 -7.81
N VAL A 97 21.68 4.72 -7.29
CA VAL A 97 20.42 5.21 -7.85
C VAL A 97 19.62 5.91 -6.75
N SER A 98 19.21 7.14 -7.03
CA SER A 98 18.17 7.81 -6.26
C SER A 98 16.82 7.45 -6.87
N ILE A 99 16.02 6.71 -6.11
CA ILE A 99 14.75 6.15 -6.59
C ILE A 99 13.75 7.26 -6.90
N LEU A 100 13.62 8.23 -5.99
CA LEU A 100 12.65 9.31 -6.15
C LEU A 100 12.99 10.23 -7.33
N SER A 101 14.27 10.56 -7.52
CA SER A 101 14.72 11.37 -8.67
C SER A 101 14.86 10.55 -9.95
N ARG A 102 14.86 9.23 -9.86
CA ARG A 102 15.00 8.26 -10.98
C ARG A 102 16.29 8.49 -11.75
N GLN A 103 17.38 8.77 -11.03
CA GLN A 103 18.66 9.13 -11.64
C GLN A 103 19.81 8.31 -11.07
N PRO A 104 20.80 7.97 -11.91
CA PRO A 104 22.09 7.49 -11.45
C PRO A 104 22.81 8.61 -10.69
N VAL A 105 23.42 8.27 -9.56
CA VAL A 105 24.16 9.21 -8.73
C VAL A 105 25.49 8.63 -8.27
N ARG A 106 26.46 9.49 -7.97
CA ARG A 106 27.73 9.09 -7.37
C ARG A 106 27.53 8.73 -5.92
N VAL A 107 28.23 7.70 -5.46
CA VAL A 107 28.18 7.25 -4.06
C VAL A 107 29.25 7.87 -3.17
N ASP A 108 30.25 8.54 -3.77
CA ASP A 108 31.37 9.20 -3.08
C ASP A 108 31.09 10.67 -2.72
N GLY A 109 29.93 11.20 -3.11
CA GLY A 109 29.54 12.59 -2.94
C GLY A 109 28.47 12.80 -1.87
N PHE A 110 27.98 14.03 -1.80
CA PHE A 110 26.87 14.42 -0.91
C PHE A 110 25.50 14.08 -1.51
N ALA A 111 25.46 13.46 -2.69
CA ALA A 111 24.21 13.11 -3.34
C ALA A 111 23.51 11.99 -2.56
N SER A 112 22.23 12.20 -2.27
CA SER A 112 21.41 11.17 -1.64
C SER A 112 21.07 10.08 -2.64
N PHE A 113 21.34 8.83 -2.29
CA PHE A 113 20.93 7.65 -3.06
C PHE A 113 20.25 6.62 -2.14
N ASP A 114 19.52 5.70 -2.73
CA ASP A 114 18.77 4.68 -2.01
C ASP A 114 19.45 3.31 -2.13
N VAL A 115 19.93 2.98 -3.33
CA VAL A 115 20.61 1.71 -3.61
C VAL A 115 21.87 1.94 -4.43
N ALA A 116 22.84 1.05 -4.29
CA ALA A 116 24.06 1.04 -5.11
C ALA A 116 24.26 -0.34 -5.74
N PHE A 117 25.04 -0.36 -6.82
CA PHE A 117 25.24 -1.55 -7.65
C PHE A 117 26.70 -1.94 -7.76
N ASP A 118 26.94 -3.26 -7.76
CA ASP A 118 28.22 -3.84 -8.09
C ASP A 118 28.03 -5.06 -9.00
N ILE A 119 29.13 -5.67 -9.42
CA ILE A 119 29.16 -6.89 -10.21
C ILE A 119 30.02 -7.90 -9.48
N ASP A 120 29.48 -9.10 -9.19
CA ASP A 120 30.22 -10.17 -8.54
C ASP A 120 31.23 -10.86 -9.48
N ALA A 121 32.00 -11.78 -8.94
CA ALA A 121 32.99 -12.54 -9.72
C ALA A 121 32.36 -13.47 -10.78
N ALA A 122 31.09 -13.82 -10.62
CA ALA A 122 30.33 -14.64 -11.57
C ALA A 122 29.67 -13.80 -12.68
N GLY A 123 29.76 -12.45 -12.59
CA GLY A 123 29.16 -11.55 -13.58
C GLY A 123 27.70 -11.20 -13.29
N ASN A 124 27.17 -11.51 -12.12
CA ASN A 124 25.84 -11.09 -11.71
C ASN A 124 25.86 -9.70 -11.08
N ALA A 125 24.74 -9.00 -11.12
CA ALA A 125 24.59 -7.76 -10.42
C ALA A 125 24.42 -7.99 -8.91
N ILE A 126 25.03 -7.11 -8.12
CA ILE A 126 24.75 -6.97 -6.67
C ILE A 126 24.04 -5.66 -6.48
N ILE A 127 22.88 -5.66 -5.80
CA ILE A 127 22.19 -4.48 -5.33
C ILE A 127 22.30 -4.38 -3.82
N SER A 128 22.72 -3.21 -3.33
CA SER A 128 22.99 -2.95 -1.91
C SER A 128 22.18 -1.75 -1.44
N PRO A 129 21.49 -1.83 -0.28
CA PRO A 129 20.89 -0.66 0.35
C PRO A 129 21.96 0.36 0.72
N VAL A 130 21.61 1.64 0.72
CA VAL A 130 22.52 2.76 1.08
C VAL A 130 23.25 2.55 2.40
N LYS A 131 22.59 1.96 3.38
CA LYS A 131 23.13 1.66 4.73
C LYS A 131 24.42 0.81 4.69
N LEU A 132 24.55 -0.08 3.70
CA LEU A 132 25.72 -0.97 3.55
C LEU A 132 26.88 -0.31 2.80
N VAL A 133 26.64 0.81 2.12
CA VAL A 133 27.62 1.48 1.27
C VAL A 133 28.20 2.71 1.95
N VAL A 134 27.38 3.44 2.70
CA VAL A 134 27.79 4.72 3.32
C VAL A 134 27.56 4.68 4.83
N ILE A 135 28.62 4.98 5.58
CA ILE A 135 28.53 5.27 7.01
C ILE A 135 28.26 6.77 7.13
N ALA A 136 26.99 7.17 7.04
CA ALA A 136 26.62 8.57 7.18
C ALA A 136 26.52 8.96 8.67
N PRO A 137 27.12 10.07 9.11
CA PRO A 137 26.84 10.65 10.41
C PRO A 137 25.35 11.03 10.50
N GLY A 138 24.62 10.43 11.41
CA GLY A 138 23.17 10.65 11.53
C GLY A 138 22.28 9.57 10.92
N GLY A 139 22.88 8.52 10.34
CA GLY A 139 22.16 7.40 9.73
C GLY A 139 21.76 7.64 8.28
N SER A 140 21.60 6.55 7.55
CA SER A 140 21.04 6.56 6.21
C SER A 140 19.53 6.32 6.29
N ARG A 141 18.79 6.78 5.26
CA ARG A 141 17.38 6.45 5.07
C ARG A 141 17.19 4.93 5.09
N PRO A 142 16.19 4.39 5.82
CA PRO A 142 15.88 2.97 5.76
C PRO A 142 15.44 2.58 4.35
N VAL A 143 16.19 1.68 3.73
CA VAL A 143 15.89 1.11 2.43
C VAL A 143 15.94 -0.40 2.56
N GLY A 144 14.84 -1.06 2.21
CA GLY A 144 14.74 -2.52 2.20
C GLY A 144 14.64 -3.07 0.79
N LEU A 145 15.20 -4.25 0.57
CA LEU A 145 15.22 -4.97 -0.70
C LEU A 145 14.47 -6.28 -0.57
N LEU A 146 13.73 -6.66 -1.61
CA LEU A 146 13.04 -7.94 -1.68
C LEU A 146 13.08 -8.49 -3.10
N LYS A 147 13.71 -9.64 -3.30
CA LYS A 147 13.68 -10.36 -4.59
C LYS A 147 12.30 -10.98 -4.76
N VAL A 148 11.66 -10.76 -5.90
CA VAL A 148 10.32 -11.27 -6.20
C VAL A 148 10.35 -12.17 -7.44
N PRO A 149 9.47 -13.18 -7.50
CA PRO A 149 9.34 -14.03 -8.69
C PRO A 149 8.70 -13.27 -9.86
N GLY A 150 8.92 -13.74 -11.06
CA GLY A 150 8.35 -13.17 -12.28
C GLY A 150 9.30 -12.22 -13.01
N THR A 151 8.73 -11.43 -13.90
CA THR A 151 9.45 -10.48 -14.75
C THR A 151 9.08 -9.05 -14.39
N PHE A 152 9.83 -8.08 -14.89
CA PHE A 152 9.51 -6.65 -14.69
C PHE A 152 8.08 -6.29 -15.13
N ALA A 153 7.57 -6.92 -16.19
CA ALA A 153 6.23 -6.68 -16.70
C ALA A 153 5.13 -7.29 -15.82
N THR A 154 5.40 -8.44 -15.19
CA THR A 154 4.40 -9.16 -14.37
C THR A 154 4.42 -8.76 -12.90
N ALA A 155 5.47 -8.13 -12.42
CA ALA A 155 5.59 -7.62 -11.06
C ALA A 155 4.83 -6.28 -10.92
N LEU A 156 3.50 -6.37 -10.76
CA LEU A 156 2.60 -5.20 -10.79
C LEU A 156 2.28 -4.60 -9.43
N GLU A 157 2.66 -5.27 -8.34
CA GLU A 157 2.43 -4.77 -6.97
C GLU A 157 3.60 -5.13 -6.06
N ALA A 158 4.04 -4.18 -5.25
CA ALA A 158 5.05 -4.41 -4.22
C ALA A 158 4.46 -5.20 -3.04
N PRO A 159 5.12 -6.23 -2.51
CA PRO A 159 4.70 -6.93 -1.29
C PRO A 159 4.61 -5.99 -0.09
N LYS A 160 3.76 -6.35 0.90
CA LYS A 160 3.59 -5.53 2.13
C LYS A 160 4.77 -5.64 3.10
N SER A 161 5.51 -6.75 3.05
CA SER A 161 6.57 -7.08 4.02
C SER A 161 7.60 -8.00 3.38
N GLY A 162 8.65 -8.34 4.14
CA GLY A 162 9.72 -9.24 3.70
C GLY A 162 10.93 -8.49 3.13
N TYR A 163 10.99 -7.18 3.31
CA TYR A 163 12.11 -6.36 2.86
C TYR A 163 13.27 -6.44 3.84
N GLU A 164 14.47 -6.72 3.30
CA GLU A 164 15.72 -6.81 4.06
C GLU A 164 16.57 -5.56 3.83
N ALA A 165 16.91 -4.88 4.93
CA ALA A 165 17.71 -3.66 4.89
C ALA A 165 19.20 -3.89 5.23
N ASP A 166 19.53 -5.07 5.75
CA ASP A 166 20.84 -5.40 6.28
C ASP A 166 21.66 -6.35 5.38
N SER A 167 21.15 -6.63 4.18
CA SER A 167 21.84 -7.52 3.24
C SER A 167 21.74 -7.00 1.80
N SER A 168 22.79 -7.26 1.03
CA SER A 168 22.78 -7.09 -0.42
C SER A 168 22.14 -8.29 -1.10
N LEU A 169 21.55 -8.09 -2.27
CA LEU A 169 20.97 -9.16 -3.08
C LEU A 169 21.75 -9.34 -4.37
N VAL A 170 21.93 -10.59 -4.79
CA VAL A 170 22.48 -10.93 -6.11
C VAL A 170 21.33 -11.09 -7.09
N MET A 171 21.46 -10.47 -8.25
CA MET A 171 20.49 -10.47 -9.34
C MET A 171 21.12 -10.95 -10.64
N ALA A 172 20.51 -11.96 -11.25
CA ALA A 172 20.78 -12.27 -12.65
C ALA A 172 19.99 -11.31 -13.57
N PRO A 173 20.41 -11.13 -14.84
CA PRO A 173 19.63 -10.39 -15.82
C PRO A 173 18.19 -10.94 -15.95
N GLY A 174 17.21 -10.03 -15.95
CA GLY A 174 15.78 -10.34 -15.98
C GLY A 174 15.11 -10.54 -14.62
N GLU A 175 15.86 -10.79 -13.55
CA GLU A 175 15.30 -10.86 -12.20
C GLU A 175 14.87 -9.49 -11.67
N VAL A 176 13.86 -9.50 -10.79
CA VAL A 176 13.25 -8.30 -10.24
C VAL A 176 13.46 -8.20 -8.73
N VAL A 177 13.91 -7.04 -8.30
CA VAL A 177 13.97 -6.67 -6.88
C VAL A 177 13.03 -5.50 -6.64
N MET A 178 12.18 -5.66 -5.62
CA MET A 178 11.38 -4.58 -5.05
C MET A 178 12.22 -3.81 -4.03
N VAL A 179 12.07 -2.50 -4.07
CA VAL A 179 12.73 -1.57 -3.16
C VAL A 179 11.67 -0.83 -2.37
N GLN A 180 11.83 -0.79 -1.05
CA GLN A 180 11.03 0.02 -0.14
C GLN A 180 11.95 1.08 0.47
N ALA A 181 11.67 2.35 0.27
CA ALA A 181 12.46 3.46 0.80
C ALA A 181 11.59 4.36 1.69
N ALA A 182 12.00 4.54 2.95
CA ALA A 182 11.27 5.40 3.88
C ALA A 182 11.62 6.89 3.63
N HIS A 183 10.59 7.72 3.45
CA HIS A 183 10.68 9.16 3.21
C HIS A 183 9.95 9.94 4.30
N ASN A 184 10.33 9.69 5.57
CA ASN A 184 9.65 10.24 6.75
C ASN A 184 10.44 11.33 7.50
N SER A 185 11.62 11.71 7.02
CA SER A 185 12.39 12.80 7.61
C SER A 185 11.72 14.16 7.38
N SER A 186 12.06 15.15 8.21
CA SER A 186 11.56 16.52 8.05
C SER A 186 11.96 17.07 6.67
N GLY A 187 10.97 17.52 5.91
CA GLY A 187 11.15 17.98 4.52
C GLY A 187 11.03 16.89 3.45
N ASP A 188 10.93 15.62 3.83
CA ASP A 188 10.69 14.52 2.90
C ASP A 188 9.25 14.50 2.37
N LEU A 189 9.07 13.89 1.20
CA LEU A 189 7.77 13.81 0.52
C LEU A 189 6.68 13.18 1.38
N CYS A 190 7.00 12.16 2.17
CA CYS A 190 6.04 11.36 2.92
C CYS A 190 6.05 11.65 4.43
N GLN A 191 6.62 12.78 4.89
CA GLN A 191 6.77 13.09 6.32
C GLN A 191 5.45 13.08 7.12
N PHE A 192 4.31 13.32 6.47
CA PHE A 192 2.98 13.33 7.10
C PHE A 192 2.11 12.13 6.71
N ALA A 193 2.65 11.19 5.95
CA ALA A 193 1.92 10.00 5.55
C ALA A 193 1.91 8.94 6.66
N ILE A 194 0.80 8.23 6.81
CA ILE A 194 0.69 7.09 7.74
C ILE A 194 1.69 6.00 7.33
N ASN A 195 1.80 5.74 6.03
CA ASN A 195 2.85 4.88 5.48
C ASN A 195 3.84 5.76 4.69
N PRO A 196 5.00 6.07 5.26
CA PRO A 196 5.97 6.98 4.66
C PRO A 196 6.87 6.32 3.60
N ASN A 197 6.57 5.11 3.17
CA ASN A 197 7.38 4.38 2.21
C ASN A 197 6.99 4.71 0.77
N ILE A 198 8.01 4.82 -0.07
CA ILE A 198 7.91 4.82 -1.52
C ILE A 198 8.37 3.45 -2.01
N TYR A 199 7.73 2.93 -3.03
CA TYR A 199 8.04 1.64 -3.59
C TYR A 199 8.54 1.76 -5.02
N ALA A 200 9.58 0.98 -5.32
CA ALA A 200 10.10 0.83 -6.66
C ALA A 200 10.37 -0.63 -6.99
N LYS A 201 10.41 -0.95 -8.27
CA LYS A 201 10.90 -2.22 -8.79
C LYS A 201 12.08 -1.98 -9.71
N ILE A 202 13.11 -2.80 -9.58
CA ILE A 202 14.32 -2.71 -10.39
C ILE A 202 14.57 -4.07 -11.04
N ALA A 203 14.88 -4.06 -12.33
CA ALA A 203 15.40 -5.21 -13.04
C ALA A 203 16.72 -4.85 -13.73
N VAL A 204 17.63 -5.79 -13.78
CA VAL A 204 18.84 -5.70 -14.59
C VAL A 204 18.53 -6.25 -15.98
N ASP A 205 18.60 -5.44 -17.01
CA ASP A 205 18.36 -5.85 -18.38
C ASP A 205 19.59 -6.52 -19.00
N SER A 206 20.76 -5.94 -18.76
CA SER A 206 22.03 -6.49 -19.22
C SER A 206 23.21 -5.94 -18.42
N ILE A 207 24.33 -6.64 -18.50
CA ILE A 207 25.59 -6.29 -17.85
C ILE A 207 26.70 -6.30 -18.90
N ASN A 208 27.42 -5.19 -19.02
CA ASN A 208 28.64 -5.14 -19.79
C ASN A 208 29.85 -5.32 -18.85
N LEU A 209 30.43 -6.50 -18.86
CA LEU A 209 31.55 -6.86 -17.99
C LEU A 209 32.83 -6.08 -18.30
N ALA A 210 33.07 -5.75 -19.58
CA ALA A 210 34.27 -5.04 -19.99
C ALA A 210 34.33 -3.61 -19.46
N SER A 211 33.19 -2.89 -19.51
CA SER A 211 33.04 -1.53 -18.97
C SER A 211 32.49 -1.50 -17.53
N ARG A 212 32.16 -2.68 -16.98
CA ARG A 212 31.50 -2.83 -15.67
C ARG A 212 30.25 -1.96 -15.53
N THR A 213 29.43 -1.95 -16.58
CA THR A 213 28.20 -1.14 -16.66
C THR A 213 26.97 -2.06 -16.57
N LEU A 214 26.01 -1.66 -15.74
CA LEU A 214 24.71 -2.31 -15.61
C LEU A 214 23.65 -1.44 -16.28
N PHE A 215 22.80 -2.05 -17.10
CA PHE A 215 21.63 -1.43 -17.69
C PHE A 215 20.39 -1.90 -16.94
N LEU A 216 19.63 -0.94 -16.42
CA LEU A 216 18.55 -1.19 -15.47
C LEU A 216 17.24 -0.63 -16.00
N ARG A 217 16.13 -1.27 -15.63
CA ARG A 217 14.80 -0.66 -15.65
C ARG A 217 14.35 -0.40 -14.23
N LEU A 218 13.88 0.82 -14.01
CA LEU A 218 13.32 1.28 -12.75
C LEU A 218 11.82 1.59 -12.95
N GLY A 219 10.94 0.89 -12.22
CA GLY A 219 9.54 1.26 -12.10
C GLY A 219 9.31 1.91 -10.75
N LEU A 220 8.67 3.06 -10.72
CA LEU A 220 8.42 3.84 -9.50
C LEU A 220 6.94 4.12 -9.30
N ASP A 221 6.45 3.90 -8.10
CA ASP A 221 5.24 4.54 -7.57
C ASP A 221 5.68 5.65 -6.61
N PRO A 222 5.53 6.94 -6.99
CA PRO A 222 5.98 8.06 -6.17
C PRO A 222 4.98 8.44 -5.06
N ASN A 223 3.85 7.74 -4.94
CA ASN A 223 2.84 8.04 -3.94
C ASN A 223 3.13 7.32 -2.62
N CYS A 224 3.06 8.06 -1.51
CA CYS A 224 3.39 7.53 -0.19
C CYS A 224 2.47 6.38 0.23
N GLY A 225 3.06 5.22 0.46
CA GLY A 225 2.34 4.02 0.89
C GLY A 225 1.65 3.23 -0.22
N PHE A 226 1.59 3.75 -1.45
CA PHE A 226 1.04 3.03 -2.59
C PHE A 226 2.06 2.03 -3.15
N ARG A 227 1.59 0.88 -3.61
CA ARG A 227 2.42 -0.26 -3.98
C ARG A 227 2.20 -0.74 -5.42
N SER A 228 1.35 -0.06 -6.17
CA SER A 228 0.98 -0.45 -7.53
C SER A 228 2.00 0.03 -8.56
N PHE A 229 2.34 -0.84 -9.51
CA PHE A 229 3.15 -0.49 -10.69
C PHE A 229 2.32 -0.57 -11.99
N VAL A 230 1.02 -0.60 -11.88
CA VAL A 230 0.11 -0.46 -13.02
C VAL A 230 0.21 0.98 -13.54
N ALA A 231 0.29 1.13 -14.85
CA ALA A 231 0.41 2.46 -15.47
C ALA A 231 -0.77 3.36 -15.11
N GLY A 232 -0.49 4.62 -14.78
CA GLY A 232 -1.46 5.61 -14.36
C GLY A 232 -1.37 5.98 -12.89
N ILE A 233 -2.38 6.68 -12.38
CA ILE A 233 -2.47 7.05 -10.96
C ILE A 233 -3.07 5.86 -10.19
N PRO A 234 -2.37 5.32 -9.17
CA PRO A 234 -2.89 4.21 -8.39
C PRO A 234 -4.15 4.59 -7.61
N THR A 235 -5.07 3.63 -7.49
CA THR A 235 -6.35 3.84 -6.77
C THR A 235 -6.38 3.20 -5.40
N SER A 236 -5.40 2.33 -5.08
CA SER A 236 -5.28 1.61 -3.80
C SER A 236 -3.84 1.19 -3.56
#